data_d4a54e798a20ac4a5059d20d4f76cf98
#
_entry.id   d4a54e798a20ac4a5059d20d4f76cf98
#
_cell.length_a   1.000
_cell.length_b   1.000
_cell.length_c   1.000
_cell.angle_alpha   90.00
_cell.angle_beta   90.00
_cell.angle_gamma   90.00
#
_symmetry.space_group_name_H-M   'P 1'
#
loop_
_entity.id
_entity.type
_entity.pdbx_description
1 polymer ?
#
loop_
_entity_poly.entity_id
_entity_poly.type
_entity_poly.pdbx_seq_one_letter_code
_entity_poly.pdbx_strand_id
1 'polypeptide(L)'
;WRDGDGLRDAFTFRGIDNQFLGRPWVLAVSGERAILGGSWRVEGTQPFLTDLQRVAWRALGGTETRYYELRQPNGDTPTLPSERTYFDFGGIIRVGPPGRLGLFGASLTEEDESTGDRLLLPGDGQIRDVGPSPRLYPSHHISRANLLWGLRRISFARLQGLDALTAVQDVPLGFQLGMQLGRSVELLGAREADIFAASDLYLGFHASNATLRVQARAEGRREAGAPWDGVLTTGRITHYLKFSDVHLNQAVVEWSAGVRQRTPFQLLIGVPEGGVRGYEESTLAGGQRVVGRFEERYVLGQVFKAADAGVAVFTDAGKQWAGDVPFGVNSGIKTSVGFSVLATVPAKSARLWRADFAFPLNGEAGRRFTIKITNADRTQFSFKEARDVEIGREITVPSSIFAWP
;
A
#
# COMPACT_ATOMS: atom_id res chain seq x y z
N TRP A 1 4.46 9.15 21.46
CA TRP A 1 4.59 7.82 22.06
C TRP A 1 3.60 6.86 21.42
N ARG A 2 4.05 5.66 21.08
CA ARG A 2 3.21 4.55 20.65
C ARG A 2 3.33 3.45 21.69
N ASP A 3 2.21 3.07 22.27
CA ASP A 3 2.09 1.95 23.20
C ASP A 3 2.09 0.63 22.43
N GLY A 4 2.92 -0.29 22.82
CA GLY A 4 3.07 -1.63 22.26
C GLY A 4 2.93 -2.70 23.32
N ASP A 5 3.78 -3.68 23.31
CA ASP A 5 3.84 -4.78 24.30
C ASP A 5 5.11 -4.68 25.20
N GLY A 6 5.56 -3.47 25.48
CA GLY A 6 6.82 -3.19 26.16
C GLY A 6 8.03 -3.26 25.24
N LEU A 7 8.15 -4.27 24.39
CA LEU A 7 9.24 -4.39 23.43
C LEU A 7 9.01 -3.57 22.16
N ARG A 8 7.74 -3.28 21.82
CA ARG A 8 7.32 -2.48 20.67
C ARG A 8 6.91 -1.06 21.03
N ASP A 9 7.05 -0.68 22.29
CA ASP A 9 6.91 0.71 22.72
C ASP A 9 7.88 1.57 21.94
N ALA A 10 7.40 2.64 21.33
CA ALA A 10 8.22 3.47 20.48
C ALA A 10 8.05 4.95 20.77
N PHE A 11 9.18 5.64 20.76
CA PHE A 11 9.20 7.09 20.64
C PHE A 11 9.33 7.45 19.17
N THR A 12 8.39 8.25 18.67
CA THR A 12 8.38 8.72 17.29
C THR A 12 8.41 10.24 17.26
N PHE A 13 9.14 10.80 16.31
CA PHE A 13 9.09 12.23 16.01
C PHE A 13 8.92 12.44 14.49
N ARG A 14 8.27 13.54 14.12
CA ARG A 14 8.13 13.96 12.76
C ARG A 14 8.07 15.49 12.69
N GLY A 15 8.97 16.07 11.90
CA GLY A 15 8.96 17.49 11.54
C GLY A 15 8.74 17.64 10.04
N ILE A 16 7.89 18.59 9.65
CA ILE A 16 7.64 18.92 8.24
C ILE A 16 7.67 20.42 8.08
N ASP A 17 8.47 20.90 7.14
CA ASP A 17 8.46 22.27 6.65
C ASP A 17 8.00 22.26 5.19
N ASN A 18 6.84 22.84 4.91
CA ASN A 18 6.23 22.86 3.58
C ASN A 18 6.71 24.02 2.69
N GLN A 19 7.52 24.92 3.25
CA GLN A 19 8.08 26.08 2.54
C GLN A 19 9.56 26.26 2.87
N PHE A 20 10.30 25.18 2.87
CA PHE A 20 11.71 25.14 3.25
C PHE A 20 12.51 26.19 2.49
N LEU A 21 13.23 27.04 3.22
CA LEU A 21 13.97 28.20 2.70
C LEU A 21 13.09 29.20 1.89
N GLY A 22 11.79 29.31 2.20
CA GLY A 22 10.86 30.17 1.49
C GLY A 22 10.56 29.72 0.05
N ARG A 23 10.88 28.49 -0.29
CA ARG A 23 10.62 27.86 -1.58
C ARG A 23 9.45 26.87 -1.48
N PRO A 24 8.81 26.47 -2.59
CA PRO A 24 7.80 25.41 -2.59
C PRO A 24 8.45 24.02 -2.44
N TRP A 25 9.39 23.90 -1.54
CA TRP A 25 10.09 22.69 -1.18
C TRP A 25 9.57 22.18 0.16
N VAL A 26 9.38 20.90 0.25
CA VAL A 26 9.00 20.24 1.49
C VAL A 26 10.23 19.54 2.04
N LEU A 27 10.60 19.87 3.28
CA LEU A 27 11.58 19.11 4.05
C LEU A 27 10.82 18.33 5.12
N ALA A 28 10.99 17.02 5.13
CA ALA A 28 10.45 16.15 6.17
C ALA A 28 11.59 15.40 6.85
N VAL A 29 11.56 15.42 8.18
CA VAL A 29 12.48 14.63 9.01
C VAL A 29 11.64 13.80 9.95
N SER A 30 11.91 12.51 10.02
CA SER A 30 11.20 11.61 10.93
C SER A 30 12.16 10.58 11.52
N GLY A 31 11.82 10.10 12.70
CA GLY A 31 12.55 9.02 13.35
C GLY A 31 11.65 8.27 14.31
N GLU A 32 12.01 7.02 14.52
CA GLU A 32 11.39 6.11 15.47
C GLU A 32 12.48 5.36 16.21
N ARG A 33 12.30 5.19 17.51
CA ARG A 33 13.15 4.35 18.35
C ARG A 33 12.28 3.48 19.24
N ALA A 34 12.48 2.18 19.14
CA ALA A 34 11.90 1.16 19.98
C ALA A 34 12.99 0.18 20.44
N ILE A 35 12.67 -0.72 21.36
CA ILE A 35 13.57 -1.83 21.72
C ILE A 35 13.74 -2.77 20.52
N LEU A 36 12.63 -3.07 19.86
CA LEU A 36 12.63 -3.80 18.59
C LEU A 36 12.67 -2.82 17.42
N GLY A 37 13.88 -2.42 17.03
CA GLY A 37 14.12 -1.61 15.85
C GLY A 37 14.10 -0.10 16.07
N GLY A 38 14.29 0.58 14.96
CA GLY A 38 14.29 2.04 14.90
C GLY A 38 14.57 2.51 13.48
N SER A 39 14.29 3.77 13.23
CA SER A 39 14.53 4.37 11.92
C SER A 39 14.80 5.86 12.05
N TRP A 40 15.52 6.39 11.09
CA TRP A 40 15.48 7.82 10.79
C TRP A 40 15.39 8.00 9.27
N ARG A 41 14.73 9.07 8.86
CA ARG A 41 14.53 9.42 7.46
C ARG A 41 14.54 10.93 7.29
N VAL A 42 15.27 11.39 6.28
CA VAL A 42 15.20 12.77 5.80
C VAL A 42 14.76 12.75 4.35
N GLU A 43 13.80 13.59 4.03
CA GLU A 43 13.28 13.72 2.68
C GLU A 43 13.12 15.19 2.32
N GLY A 44 13.77 15.60 1.24
CA GLY A 44 13.59 16.88 0.57
C GLY A 44 12.85 16.65 -0.74
N THR A 45 11.78 17.37 -1.00
CA THR A 45 11.01 17.19 -2.24
C THR A 45 10.41 18.49 -2.74
N GLN A 46 10.32 18.62 -4.03
CA GLN A 46 9.46 19.58 -4.72
C GLN A 46 8.46 18.78 -5.56
N PRO A 47 7.30 18.43 -5.00
CA PRO A 47 6.29 17.69 -5.75
C PRO A 47 5.67 18.58 -6.82
N PHE A 48 4.97 17.99 -7.76
CA PHE A 48 4.09 18.74 -8.63
C PHE A 48 2.86 19.21 -7.85
N LEU A 49 2.73 20.49 -7.58
CA LEU A 49 1.59 21.06 -6.89
C LEU A 49 0.45 21.45 -7.84
N THR A 50 0.78 21.71 -9.11
CA THR A 50 -0.19 22.06 -10.16
C THR A 50 0.24 21.50 -11.50
N ASP A 51 -0.67 21.43 -12.47
CA ASP A 51 -0.34 21.02 -13.84
C ASP A 51 0.54 22.03 -14.59
N LEU A 52 0.68 23.25 -14.09
CA LEU A 52 1.55 24.27 -14.68
C LEU A 52 3.02 24.10 -14.29
N GLN A 53 3.28 23.44 -13.19
CA GLN A 53 4.63 23.19 -12.71
C GLN A 53 5.33 22.17 -13.61
N ARG A 54 6.54 22.48 -14.07
CA ARG A 54 7.27 21.70 -15.06
C ARG A 54 8.25 20.70 -14.47
N VAL A 55 8.75 20.94 -13.27
CA VAL A 55 9.82 20.16 -12.65
C VAL A 55 9.39 19.69 -11.26
N ALA A 56 9.63 18.44 -10.96
CA ALA A 56 9.60 17.88 -9.61
C ALA A 56 10.90 17.14 -9.32
N TRP A 57 11.30 17.13 -8.07
CA TRP A 57 12.48 16.38 -7.62
C TRP A 57 12.26 15.84 -6.20
N ARG A 58 13.01 14.79 -5.86
CA ARG A 58 13.05 14.22 -4.52
C ARG A 58 14.47 13.79 -4.19
N ALA A 59 14.90 14.09 -2.96
CA ALA A 59 16.07 13.52 -2.33
C ALA A 59 15.62 12.84 -1.03
N LEU A 60 15.99 11.60 -0.82
CA LEU A 60 15.55 10.79 0.31
C LEU A 60 16.76 10.00 0.81
N GLY A 61 16.96 9.96 2.13
CA GLY A 61 17.95 9.09 2.76
C GLY A 61 17.55 8.71 4.17
N GLY A 62 18.05 7.57 4.63
CA GLY A 62 17.75 7.11 5.96
C GLY A 62 18.32 5.73 6.28
N THR A 63 18.15 5.34 7.54
CA THR A 63 18.43 3.99 8.01
C THR A 63 17.22 3.43 8.73
N GLU A 64 17.07 2.13 8.69
CA GLU A 64 15.98 1.42 9.35
C GLU A 64 16.48 0.06 9.86
N THR A 65 16.22 -0.22 11.12
CA THR A 65 16.28 -1.57 11.69
C THR A 65 14.85 -2.02 11.90
N ARG A 66 14.42 -3.02 11.14
CA ARG A 66 13.05 -3.53 11.14
C ARG A 66 13.05 -4.99 11.58
N TYR A 67 12.00 -5.38 12.28
CA TYR A 67 11.73 -6.77 12.62
C TYR A 67 10.51 -7.23 11.83
N TYR A 68 10.73 -8.05 10.79
CA TYR A 68 9.66 -8.59 9.96
C TYR A 68 8.91 -9.68 10.70
N GLU A 69 7.63 -9.46 10.98
CA GLU A 69 6.77 -10.47 11.58
C GLU A 69 6.46 -11.58 10.57
N LEU A 70 6.72 -12.82 10.96
CA LEU A 70 6.43 -14.01 10.17
C LEU A 70 5.37 -14.85 10.89
N ARG A 71 4.15 -14.82 10.39
CA ARG A 71 3.06 -15.61 10.96
C ARG A 71 3.22 -17.07 10.64
N GLN A 72 3.07 -17.91 11.67
CA GLN A 72 3.09 -19.36 11.57
C GLN A 72 1.69 -19.94 11.74
N PRO A 73 1.40 -21.11 11.13
CA PRO A 73 0.07 -21.75 11.27
C PRO A 73 -0.29 -22.13 12.71
N ASN A 74 0.68 -22.31 13.60
CA ASN A 74 0.47 -22.59 15.02
C ASN A 74 0.05 -21.37 15.85
N GLY A 75 0.02 -20.17 15.23
CA GLY A 75 -0.34 -18.91 15.88
C GLY A 75 0.86 -18.08 16.35
N ASP A 76 2.06 -18.64 16.40
CA ASP A 76 3.26 -17.90 16.74
C ASP A 76 3.59 -16.86 15.67
N THR A 77 4.17 -15.75 16.11
CA THR A 77 4.59 -14.67 15.21
C THR A 77 6.04 -14.28 15.52
N PRO A 78 7.02 -15.17 15.21
CA PRO A 78 8.41 -14.81 15.31
C PRO A 78 8.75 -13.68 14.34
N THR A 79 9.82 -12.97 14.65
CA THR A 79 10.32 -11.86 13.85
C THR A 79 11.70 -12.18 13.28
N LEU A 80 11.99 -11.61 12.12
CA LEU A 80 13.31 -11.69 11.50
C LEU A 80 13.88 -10.26 11.42
N PRO A 81 15.04 -9.97 12.05
CA PRO A 81 15.63 -8.64 12.00
C PRO A 81 16.19 -8.33 10.61
N SER A 82 16.07 -7.10 10.17
CA SER A 82 16.70 -6.56 8.97
C SER A 82 17.21 -5.17 9.24
N GLU A 83 18.41 -4.87 8.75
CA GLU A 83 19.01 -3.56 8.78
C GLU A 83 19.13 -3.05 7.34
N ARG A 84 18.69 -1.79 7.13
CA ARG A 84 18.63 -1.17 5.83
C ARG A 84 19.14 0.25 5.89
N THR A 85 20.04 0.60 4.98
CA THR A 85 20.45 1.98 4.71
C THR A 85 20.16 2.30 3.27
N TYR A 86 19.58 3.46 2.99
CA TYR A 86 19.15 3.79 1.64
C TYR A 86 19.30 5.27 1.34
N PHE A 87 19.53 5.55 0.06
CA PHE A 87 19.51 6.87 -0.53
C PHE A 87 18.86 6.83 -1.90
N ASP A 88 18.04 7.82 -2.22
CA ASP A 88 17.46 8.03 -3.55
C ASP A 88 17.44 9.52 -3.88
N PHE A 89 17.89 9.85 -5.07
CA PHE A 89 17.81 11.20 -5.59
C PHE A 89 17.33 11.16 -7.04
N GLY A 90 16.28 11.89 -7.34
CA GLY A 90 15.75 11.92 -8.70
C GLY A 90 14.94 13.14 -9.02
N GLY A 91 14.75 13.36 -10.31
CA GLY A 91 13.95 14.45 -10.84
C GLY A 91 13.20 14.06 -12.09
N ILE A 92 12.08 14.75 -12.33
CA ILE A 92 11.20 14.53 -13.46
C ILE A 92 10.76 15.87 -14.04
N ILE A 93 10.68 15.92 -15.36
CA ILE A 93 10.11 17.04 -16.10
C ILE A 93 8.75 16.65 -16.70
N ARG A 94 7.82 17.58 -16.67
CA ARG A 94 6.54 17.50 -17.38
C ARG A 94 6.58 18.22 -18.70
N VAL A 95 6.05 17.57 -19.74
CA VAL A 95 5.90 18.13 -21.08
C VAL A 95 4.45 17.93 -21.52
N GLY A 96 3.85 18.94 -22.13
CA GLY A 96 2.47 18.91 -22.62
C GLY A 96 1.54 19.89 -21.91
N PRO A 97 0.31 20.03 -22.41
CA PRO A 97 -0.72 20.85 -21.77
C PRO A 97 -1.34 20.15 -20.57
N PRO A 98 -1.99 20.89 -19.64
CA PRO A 98 -2.75 20.32 -18.54
C PRO A 98 -3.71 19.22 -18.99
N GLY A 99 -3.75 18.11 -18.22
CA GLY A 99 -4.56 16.94 -18.55
C GLY A 99 -3.97 16.00 -19.61
N ARG A 100 -2.88 16.38 -20.33
CA ARG A 100 -2.18 15.56 -21.34
C ARG A 100 -0.69 15.70 -21.21
N LEU A 101 -0.09 15.01 -20.27
CA LEU A 101 1.29 15.17 -19.87
C LEU A 101 2.14 13.97 -20.25
N GLY A 102 3.33 14.24 -20.78
CA GLY A 102 4.47 13.35 -20.78
C GLY A 102 5.37 13.65 -19.59
N LEU A 103 5.95 12.64 -19.00
CA LEU A 103 6.82 12.69 -17.84
C LEU A 103 8.14 12.01 -18.19
N PHE A 104 9.26 12.68 -17.97
CA PHE A 104 10.59 12.15 -18.27
C PHE A 104 11.55 12.54 -17.16
N GLY A 105 12.37 11.60 -16.72
CA GLY A 105 13.31 11.89 -15.65
C GLY A 105 14.33 10.80 -15.43
N ALA A 106 15.12 11.00 -14.39
CA ALA A 106 16.13 10.04 -13.95
C ALA A 106 16.25 10.06 -12.42
N SER A 107 16.72 8.97 -11.85
CA SER A 107 17.11 8.91 -10.45
C SER A 107 18.34 8.03 -10.24
N LEU A 108 19.01 8.26 -9.11
CA LEU A 108 20.06 7.41 -8.56
C LEU A 108 19.54 6.80 -7.27
N THR A 109 19.74 5.52 -7.11
CA THR A 109 19.32 4.75 -5.94
C THR A 109 20.51 4.01 -5.38
N GLU A 110 20.71 4.10 -4.07
CA GLU A 110 21.68 3.31 -3.33
C GLU A 110 20.99 2.67 -2.14
N GLU A 111 21.20 1.37 -1.93
CA GLU A 111 20.58 0.63 -0.86
C GLU A 111 21.48 -0.51 -0.41
N ASP A 112 21.67 -0.58 0.89
CA ASP A 112 22.33 -1.68 1.59
C ASP A 112 21.29 -2.33 2.52
N GLU A 113 21.03 -3.62 2.34
CA GLU A 113 20.15 -4.35 3.23
C GLU A 113 20.77 -5.68 3.64
N SER A 114 20.72 -5.96 4.94
CA SER A 114 21.13 -7.23 5.54
C SER A 114 20.02 -7.76 6.41
N THR A 115 19.66 -9.04 6.22
CA THR A 115 18.63 -9.73 7.00
C THR A 115 19.28 -10.80 7.84
N GLY A 116 18.91 -10.88 9.11
CA GLY A 116 19.38 -11.91 10.02
C GLY A 116 18.91 -13.32 9.60
N ASP A 117 19.58 -14.33 10.12
CA ASP A 117 19.33 -15.75 9.82
C ASP A 117 18.54 -16.49 10.91
N ARG A 118 18.26 -15.82 12.04
CA ARG A 118 17.57 -16.42 13.20
C ARG A 118 16.25 -15.75 13.50
N LEU A 119 15.27 -16.58 13.80
CA LEU A 119 13.93 -16.13 14.20
C LEU A 119 13.94 -15.77 15.68
N LEU A 120 13.40 -14.62 16.00
CA LEU A 120 13.27 -14.07 17.33
C LEU A 120 11.79 -13.97 17.71
N LEU A 121 11.39 -14.56 18.84
CA LEU A 121 10.02 -14.46 19.34
C LEU A 121 9.98 -13.46 20.49
N PRO A 122 9.43 -12.26 20.28
CA PRO A 122 9.19 -11.30 21.34
C PRO A 122 8.02 -11.76 22.23
N GLY A 123 8.17 -11.67 23.53
CA GLY A 123 7.11 -11.99 24.49
C GLY A 123 7.57 -11.77 25.92
N ASP A 124 6.66 -11.40 26.81
CA ASP A 124 6.87 -11.21 28.25
C ASP A 124 8.09 -10.33 28.60
N GLY A 125 8.32 -9.28 27.82
CA GLY A 125 9.46 -8.37 28.01
C GLY A 125 10.82 -8.95 27.61
N GLN A 126 10.85 -10.14 27.01
CA GLN A 126 12.07 -10.82 26.56
C GLN A 126 12.01 -11.18 25.07
N ILE A 127 13.17 -11.32 24.49
CA ILE A 127 13.32 -11.79 23.11
C ILE A 127 13.97 -13.19 23.17
N ARG A 128 13.26 -14.21 22.69
CA ARG A 128 13.77 -15.57 22.64
C ARG A 128 14.17 -15.92 21.21
N ASP A 129 15.34 -16.50 21.05
CA ASP A 129 15.75 -17.15 19.82
C ASP A 129 15.00 -18.49 19.68
N VAL A 130 14.26 -18.63 18.58
CA VAL A 130 13.44 -19.84 18.32
C VAL A 130 14.00 -20.70 17.18
N GLY A 131 15.20 -20.37 16.70
CA GLY A 131 15.92 -21.17 15.72
C GLY A 131 16.18 -20.46 14.39
N PRO A 132 16.77 -21.16 13.43
CA PRO A 132 17.10 -20.58 12.15
C PRO A 132 15.85 -20.27 11.31
N SER A 133 15.95 -19.24 10.47
CA SER A 133 14.93 -18.93 9.47
C SER A 133 14.81 -20.05 8.44
N PRO A 134 13.60 -20.48 8.06
CA PRO A 134 13.41 -21.50 7.02
C PRO A 134 13.83 -21.01 5.63
N ARG A 135 14.02 -19.72 5.47
CA ARG A 135 14.53 -19.10 4.25
C ARG A 135 15.61 -18.09 4.62
N LEU A 136 16.75 -18.18 3.96
CA LEU A 136 17.82 -17.20 4.07
C LEU A 136 17.60 -16.09 3.04
N TYR A 137 17.87 -14.88 3.47
CA TYR A 137 17.82 -13.67 2.64
C TYR A 137 19.25 -13.12 2.54
N PRO A 138 19.91 -13.28 1.38
CA PRO A 138 21.28 -12.78 1.23
C PRO A 138 21.31 -11.25 1.39
N SER A 139 22.35 -10.76 2.04
CA SER A 139 22.60 -9.31 2.05
C SER A 139 22.84 -8.82 0.63
N HIS A 140 22.30 -7.67 0.31
CA HIS A 140 22.44 -7.08 -1.02
C HIS A 140 22.84 -5.61 -0.94
N HIS A 141 23.63 -5.20 -1.92
CA HIS A 141 24.01 -3.82 -2.13
C HIS A 141 23.60 -3.38 -3.53
N ILE A 142 22.68 -2.43 -3.58
CA ILE A 142 22.15 -1.88 -4.81
C ILE A 142 22.76 -0.51 -5.03
N SER A 143 23.31 -0.28 -6.21
CA SER A 143 23.68 1.05 -6.69
C SER A 143 23.24 1.16 -8.14
N ARG A 144 22.21 1.98 -8.40
CA ARG A 144 21.42 1.91 -9.63
C ARG A 144 21.10 3.28 -10.19
N ALA A 145 21.29 3.44 -11.51
CA ALA A 145 20.77 4.56 -12.28
C ALA A 145 19.44 4.16 -12.93
N ASN A 146 18.43 5.02 -12.78
CA ASN A 146 17.08 4.76 -13.27
C ASN A 146 16.67 5.81 -14.30
N LEU A 147 15.97 5.38 -15.33
CA LEU A 147 15.19 6.22 -16.23
C LEU A 147 13.72 6.19 -15.78
N LEU A 148 13.11 7.37 -15.71
CA LEU A 148 11.73 7.57 -15.32
C LEU A 148 10.95 8.06 -16.52
N TRP A 149 9.84 7.40 -16.80
CA TRP A 149 8.98 7.74 -17.93
C TRP A 149 7.51 7.60 -17.55
N GLY A 150 6.66 8.50 -18.07
CA GLY A 150 5.25 8.43 -17.80
C GLY A 150 4.40 9.14 -18.83
N LEU A 151 3.15 8.70 -18.90
CA LEU A 151 2.09 9.33 -19.68
C LEU A 151 0.87 9.55 -18.79
N ARG A 152 0.24 10.71 -18.96
CA ARG A 152 -0.95 11.06 -18.21
C ARG A 152 -1.96 11.75 -19.11
N ARG A 153 -3.15 11.19 -19.16
CA ARG A 153 -4.33 11.78 -19.81
C ARG A 153 -5.50 11.62 -18.87
N ILE A 154 -5.66 12.60 -17.98
CA ILE A 154 -6.67 12.60 -16.91
C ILE A 154 -7.53 13.84 -17.07
N SER A 155 -8.82 13.65 -16.97
CA SER A 155 -9.83 14.68 -16.73
C SER A 155 -10.58 14.35 -15.44
N PHE A 156 -11.26 15.30 -14.83
CA PHE A 156 -12.00 15.06 -13.60
C PHE A 156 -13.50 15.21 -13.86
N ALA A 157 -14.28 14.27 -13.33
CA ALA A 157 -15.73 14.35 -13.25
C ALA A 157 -16.17 14.52 -11.80
N ARG A 158 -17.10 15.43 -11.55
CA ARG A 158 -17.74 15.59 -10.24
C ARG A 158 -18.84 14.56 -10.09
N LEU A 159 -18.61 13.56 -9.27
CA LEU A 159 -19.57 12.50 -8.99
C LEU A 159 -19.89 12.48 -7.50
N GLN A 160 -21.13 12.17 -7.16
CA GLN A 160 -21.60 12.16 -5.78
C GLN A 160 -21.75 10.72 -5.27
N GLY A 161 -21.30 10.46 -4.05
CA GLY A 161 -21.67 9.29 -3.29
C GLY A 161 -21.02 7.98 -3.78
N LEU A 162 -19.82 8.00 -4.32
CA LEU A 162 -19.09 6.76 -4.67
C LEU A 162 -18.41 6.15 -3.43
N ASP A 163 -17.23 6.63 -3.04
CA ASP A 163 -16.56 6.17 -1.82
C ASP A 163 -17.05 6.91 -0.57
N ALA A 164 -17.37 8.19 -0.70
CA ALA A 164 -18.07 8.97 0.32
C ALA A 164 -19.58 8.77 0.20
N LEU A 165 -20.29 8.76 1.33
CA LEU A 165 -21.73 8.42 1.38
C LEU A 165 -22.62 9.38 0.56
N THR A 166 -22.39 10.70 0.72
CA THR A 166 -23.20 11.75 0.10
C THR A 166 -22.36 12.89 -0.47
N ALA A 167 -21.05 12.93 -0.18
CA ALA A 167 -20.19 14.01 -0.64
C ALA A 167 -19.95 13.94 -2.15
N VAL A 168 -19.73 15.10 -2.72
CA VAL A 168 -19.23 15.23 -4.10
C VAL A 168 -17.73 14.97 -4.11
N GLN A 169 -17.28 14.21 -5.09
CA GLN A 169 -15.90 13.79 -5.25
C GLN A 169 -15.42 14.09 -6.67
N ASP A 170 -14.19 14.60 -6.79
CA ASP A 170 -13.55 14.76 -8.09
C ASP A 170 -12.90 13.42 -8.50
N VAL A 171 -13.55 12.72 -9.41
CA VAL A 171 -13.16 11.40 -9.88
C VAL A 171 -12.25 11.53 -11.09
N PRO A 172 -11.00 11.07 -11.04
CA PRO A 172 -10.12 11.09 -12.21
C PRO A 172 -10.62 10.09 -13.25
N LEU A 173 -10.77 10.56 -14.50
CA LEU A 173 -11.14 9.77 -15.67
C LEU A 173 -10.03 9.83 -16.71
N GLY A 174 -9.79 8.69 -17.38
CA GLY A 174 -8.72 8.54 -18.35
C GLY A 174 -7.65 7.56 -17.89
N PHE A 175 -6.39 7.78 -18.25
CA PHE A 175 -5.31 6.88 -17.87
C PHE A 175 -4.05 7.62 -17.42
N GLN A 176 -3.30 6.96 -16.56
CA GLN A 176 -1.95 7.33 -16.17
C GLN A 176 -1.08 6.07 -16.16
N LEU A 177 0.10 6.16 -16.73
CA LEU A 177 1.13 5.14 -16.68
C LEU A 177 2.44 5.78 -16.25
N GLY A 178 3.03 5.27 -15.20
CA GLY A 178 4.39 5.58 -14.76
C GLY A 178 5.27 4.36 -14.94
N MET A 179 6.50 4.53 -15.38
CA MET A 179 7.49 3.46 -15.54
C MET A 179 8.86 3.90 -15.03
N GLN A 180 9.56 2.97 -14.43
CA GLN A 180 10.96 3.09 -14.05
C GLN A 180 11.73 1.91 -14.62
N LEU A 181 12.83 2.20 -15.29
CA LEU A 181 13.80 1.21 -15.75
C LEU A 181 15.15 1.55 -15.15
N GLY A 182 15.68 0.67 -14.33
CA GLY A 182 16.93 0.85 -13.62
C GLY A 182 17.98 -0.16 -14.06
N ARG A 183 19.23 0.23 -14.00
CA ARG A 183 20.37 -0.67 -14.20
C ARG A 183 21.40 -0.43 -13.11
N SER A 184 21.90 -1.51 -12.54
CA SER A 184 23.02 -1.46 -11.62
C SER A 184 24.27 -0.92 -12.31
N VAL A 185 25.02 -0.06 -11.62
CA VAL A 185 26.19 0.65 -12.14
C VAL A 185 27.40 0.32 -11.27
N GLU A 186 28.32 -0.47 -11.81
CA GLU A 186 29.56 -0.88 -11.12
C GLU A 186 30.41 0.31 -10.68
N LEU A 187 30.47 1.39 -11.50
CA LEU A 187 31.18 2.61 -11.17
C LEU A 187 30.67 3.30 -9.87
N LEU A 188 29.40 3.05 -9.52
CA LEU A 188 28.78 3.54 -8.29
C LEU A 188 28.86 2.51 -7.14
N GLY A 189 29.58 1.39 -7.31
CA GLY A 189 29.79 0.39 -6.28
C GLY A 189 28.85 -0.81 -6.34
N ALA A 190 27.99 -0.91 -7.36
CA ALA A 190 27.09 -2.07 -7.50
C ALA A 190 27.89 -3.38 -7.55
N ARG A 191 27.47 -4.35 -6.74
CA ARG A 191 28.07 -5.70 -6.74
C ARG A 191 27.34 -6.68 -7.65
N GLU A 192 26.11 -6.37 -8.02
CA GLU A 192 25.25 -7.19 -8.86
C GLU A 192 24.97 -6.44 -10.19
N ALA A 193 24.94 -7.17 -11.30
CA ALA A 193 24.64 -6.60 -12.62
C ALA A 193 23.16 -6.87 -12.96
N ASP A 194 22.24 -6.16 -12.33
CA ASP A 194 20.82 -6.36 -12.52
C ASP A 194 20.14 -5.21 -13.31
N ILE A 195 18.98 -5.55 -13.86
CA ILE A 195 18.01 -4.63 -14.42
C ILE A 195 16.79 -4.63 -13.50
N PHE A 196 16.34 -3.45 -13.12
CA PHE A 196 15.10 -3.24 -12.36
C PHE A 196 14.02 -2.65 -13.27
N ALA A 197 12.79 -3.09 -13.11
CA ALA A 197 11.64 -2.49 -13.76
C ALA A 197 10.50 -2.31 -12.75
N ALA A 198 9.87 -1.15 -12.80
CA ALA A 198 8.64 -0.89 -12.05
C ALA A 198 7.63 -0.15 -12.91
N SER A 199 6.34 -0.36 -12.65
CA SER A 199 5.26 0.32 -13.33
C SER A 199 4.10 0.61 -12.37
N ASP A 200 3.42 1.73 -12.62
CA ASP A 200 2.20 2.16 -11.93
C ASP A 200 1.16 2.54 -12.99
N LEU A 201 0.01 1.89 -12.97
CA LEU A 201 -1.08 2.08 -13.93
C LEU A 201 -2.34 2.54 -13.22
N TYR A 202 -2.97 3.56 -13.77
CA TYR A 202 -4.32 3.98 -13.43
C TYR A 202 -5.19 4.07 -14.69
N LEU A 203 -6.40 3.53 -14.63
CA LEU A 203 -7.46 3.68 -15.63
C LEU A 203 -8.76 4.06 -14.93
N GLY A 204 -9.46 5.08 -15.43
CA GLY A 204 -10.76 5.53 -14.93
C GLY A 204 -11.74 5.75 -16.06
N PHE A 205 -12.91 5.15 -15.98
CA PHE A 205 -14.00 5.28 -16.94
C PHE A 205 -15.31 5.57 -16.22
N HIS A 206 -16.10 6.45 -16.80
CA HIS A 206 -17.45 6.75 -16.34
C HIS A 206 -18.39 6.84 -17.52
N ALA A 207 -19.50 6.13 -17.46
CA ALA A 207 -20.55 6.19 -18.47
C ALA A 207 -21.91 6.01 -17.79
N SER A 208 -22.83 6.94 -18.03
CA SER A 208 -24.17 6.92 -17.45
C SER A 208 -24.12 6.84 -15.91
N ASN A 209 -24.49 5.70 -15.33
CA ASN A 209 -24.51 5.45 -13.90
C ASN A 209 -23.41 4.50 -13.42
N ALA A 210 -22.51 4.08 -14.32
CA ALA A 210 -21.42 3.16 -14.02
C ALA A 210 -20.08 3.88 -14.00
N THR A 211 -19.25 3.55 -13.02
CA THR A 211 -17.85 4.01 -12.93
C THR A 211 -16.94 2.79 -12.74
N LEU A 212 -15.93 2.66 -13.58
CA LEU A 212 -14.92 1.62 -13.49
C LEU A 212 -13.55 2.26 -13.23
N ARG A 213 -12.83 1.72 -12.27
CA ARG A 213 -11.45 2.13 -11.97
C ARG A 213 -10.55 0.90 -11.90
N VAL A 214 -9.40 0.99 -12.52
CA VAL A 214 -8.35 -0.04 -12.47
C VAL A 214 -7.07 0.62 -12.00
N GLN A 215 -6.43 0.03 -11.03
CA GLN A 215 -5.13 0.45 -10.50
C GLN A 215 -4.25 -0.78 -10.38
N ALA A 216 -3.02 -0.70 -10.85
CA ALA A 216 -2.07 -1.79 -10.77
C ALA A 216 -0.65 -1.26 -10.60
N ARG A 217 0.15 -1.96 -9.82
CA ARG A 217 1.57 -1.69 -9.63
C ARG A 217 2.32 -3.00 -9.73
N ALA A 218 3.45 -2.96 -10.39
CA ALA A 218 4.34 -4.10 -10.51
C ALA A 218 5.79 -3.61 -10.44
N GLU A 219 6.65 -4.39 -9.81
CA GLU A 219 8.09 -4.20 -9.79
C GLU A 219 8.80 -5.54 -9.80
N GLY A 220 10.05 -5.55 -10.18
CA GLY A 220 10.88 -6.73 -10.18
C GLY A 220 12.26 -6.42 -10.75
N ARG A 221 13.19 -7.34 -10.55
CA ARG A 221 14.55 -7.23 -11.04
C ARG A 221 14.99 -8.50 -11.71
N ARG A 222 16.05 -8.41 -12.50
CA ARG A 222 16.61 -9.54 -13.21
C ARG A 222 18.10 -9.38 -13.42
N GLU A 223 18.86 -10.35 -13.00
CA GLU A 223 20.26 -10.48 -13.38
C GLU A 223 20.40 -11.14 -14.77
N ALA A 224 21.52 -10.91 -15.44
CA ALA A 224 21.79 -11.51 -16.74
C ALA A 224 21.76 -13.05 -16.66
N GLY A 225 20.91 -13.68 -17.48
CA GLY A 225 20.77 -15.15 -17.50
C GLY A 225 19.93 -15.75 -16.36
N ALA A 226 19.52 -14.96 -15.37
CA ALA A 226 18.66 -15.40 -14.27
C ALA A 226 17.18 -15.11 -14.53
N PRO A 227 16.25 -15.82 -13.89
CA PRO A 227 14.84 -15.45 -13.90
C PRO A 227 14.58 -14.17 -13.10
N TRP A 228 13.42 -13.54 -13.33
CA TRP A 228 12.99 -12.40 -12.53
C TRP A 228 12.88 -12.76 -11.04
N ASP A 229 13.38 -11.90 -10.15
CA ASP A 229 13.29 -11.99 -8.69
C ASP A 229 12.84 -10.66 -8.08
N GLY A 230 12.53 -10.68 -6.78
CA GLY A 230 11.95 -9.51 -6.11
C GLY A 230 10.67 -9.03 -6.79
N VAL A 231 9.93 -9.93 -7.46
CA VAL A 231 8.72 -9.53 -8.19
C VAL A 231 7.59 -9.30 -7.20
N LEU A 232 7.09 -8.08 -7.17
CA LEU A 232 5.92 -7.70 -6.38
C LEU A 232 4.87 -7.06 -7.29
N THR A 233 3.68 -7.62 -7.32
CA THR A 233 2.55 -7.07 -8.08
C THR A 233 1.33 -6.93 -7.20
N THR A 234 0.59 -5.86 -7.40
CA THR A 234 -0.69 -5.61 -6.76
C THR A 234 -1.61 -4.87 -7.70
N GLY A 235 -2.90 -5.03 -7.51
CA GLY A 235 -3.86 -4.23 -8.23
C GLY A 235 -5.26 -4.34 -7.67
N ARG A 236 -6.08 -3.39 -8.09
CA ARG A 236 -7.48 -3.27 -7.71
C ARG A 236 -8.31 -2.86 -8.92
N ILE A 237 -9.40 -3.57 -9.13
CA ILE A 237 -10.48 -3.19 -10.03
C ILE A 237 -11.67 -2.83 -9.14
N THR A 238 -12.22 -1.63 -9.30
CA THR A 238 -13.41 -1.17 -8.58
C THR A 238 -14.45 -0.75 -9.58
N HIS A 239 -15.63 -1.35 -9.48
CA HIS A 239 -16.80 -1.01 -10.25
C HIS A 239 -17.89 -0.45 -9.33
N TYR A 240 -18.44 0.69 -9.71
CA TYR A 240 -19.59 1.31 -9.05
C TYR A 240 -20.75 1.33 -10.04
N LEU A 241 -21.93 0.97 -9.56
CA LEU A 241 -23.18 1.10 -10.29
C LEU A 241 -24.18 1.85 -9.41
N LYS A 242 -24.47 3.08 -9.80
CA LYS A 242 -25.36 3.97 -9.06
C LYS A 242 -26.78 3.86 -9.63
N PHE A 243 -27.68 3.19 -8.93
CA PHE A 243 -29.08 3.04 -9.37
C PHE A 243 -29.89 4.30 -9.11
N SER A 244 -29.59 5.00 -8.02
CA SER A 244 -30.22 6.26 -7.64
C SER A 244 -29.31 7.04 -6.70
N ASP A 245 -29.75 8.22 -6.25
CA ASP A 245 -28.96 9.00 -5.26
C ASP A 245 -28.88 8.34 -3.89
N VAL A 246 -29.72 7.36 -3.61
CA VAL A 246 -29.75 6.63 -2.34
C VAL A 246 -29.25 5.19 -2.44
N HIS A 247 -29.04 4.66 -3.66
CA HIS A 247 -28.71 3.24 -3.87
C HIS A 247 -27.49 3.08 -4.78
N LEU A 248 -26.42 2.53 -4.24
CA LEU A 248 -25.15 2.26 -4.91
C LEU A 248 -24.74 0.81 -4.71
N ASN A 249 -24.29 0.18 -5.79
CA ASN A 249 -23.61 -1.10 -5.78
C ASN A 249 -22.13 -0.88 -6.03
N GLN A 250 -21.28 -1.59 -5.28
CA GLN A 250 -19.82 -1.58 -5.44
C GLN A 250 -19.29 -3.00 -5.53
N ALA A 251 -18.54 -3.29 -6.57
CA ALA A 251 -17.77 -4.53 -6.70
C ALA A 251 -16.28 -4.22 -6.77
N VAL A 252 -15.48 -4.95 -6.01
CA VAL A 252 -14.02 -4.79 -5.95
C VAL A 252 -13.35 -6.14 -6.14
N VAL A 253 -12.32 -6.19 -6.98
CA VAL A 253 -11.39 -7.32 -7.06
C VAL A 253 -10.00 -6.79 -6.79
N GLU A 254 -9.31 -7.40 -5.84
CA GLU A 254 -7.92 -7.08 -5.51
C GLU A 254 -7.05 -8.31 -5.66
N TRP A 255 -5.84 -8.12 -6.13
CA TRP A 255 -4.80 -9.15 -6.14
C TRP A 255 -3.49 -8.59 -5.61
N SER A 256 -2.70 -9.46 -5.00
CA SER A 256 -1.33 -9.18 -4.57
C SER A 256 -0.51 -10.44 -4.72
N ALA A 257 0.71 -10.33 -5.22
CA ALA A 257 1.61 -11.47 -5.36
C ALA A 257 3.07 -11.03 -5.24
N GLY A 258 3.80 -11.71 -4.36
CA GLY A 258 5.25 -11.64 -4.25
C GLY A 258 5.87 -12.95 -4.74
N VAL A 259 6.90 -12.87 -5.57
CA VAL A 259 7.63 -14.02 -6.08
C VAL A 259 9.12 -13.76 -5.94
N ARG A 260 9.84 -14.69 -5.30
CA ARG A 260 11.28 -14.60 -5.02
C ARG A 260 11.66 -13.27 -4.38
N GLN A 261 10.90 -12.90 -3.34
CA GLN A 261 11.20 -11.67 -2.60
C GLN A 261 12.59 -11.75 -1.97
N ARG A 262 13.34 -10.65 -2.02
CA ARG A 262 14.69 -10.53 -1.46
C ARG A 262 14.67 -10.20 0.03
N THR A 263 13.54 -9.74 0.53
CA THR A 263 13.28 -9.41 1.93
C THR A 263 12.16 -10.29 2.48
N PRO A 264 12.06 -10.47 3.79
CA PRO A 264 10.96 -11.20 4.39
C PRO A 264 9.60 -10.62 3.99
N PHE A 265 8.74 -11.48 3.45
CA PHE A 265 7.46 -11.08 2.89
C PHE A 265 6.39 -12.13 3.18
N GLN A 266 5.22 -11.68 3.58
CA GLN A 266 4.02 -12.50 3.71
C GLN A 266 2.77 -11.66 3.45
N LEU A 267 1.81 -12.22 2.75
CA LEU A 267 0.46 -11.69 2.58
C LEU A 267 -0.50 -12.38 3.54
N LEU A 268 -1.42 -11.62 4.14
CA LEU A 268 -2.40 -12.11 5.09
C LEU A 268 -3.81 -12.01 4.52
N ILE A 269 -4.63 -13.07 4.70
CA ILE A 269 -6.00 -13.08 4.15
C ILE A 269 -6.91 -12.02 4.78
N GLY A 270 -6.68 -11.66 6.04
CA GLY A 270 -7.50 -10.72 6.82
C GLY A 270 -6.88 -9.33 7.01
N VAL A 271 -5.91 -8.93 6.18
CA VAL A 271 -5.31 -7.60 6.31
C VAL A 271 -6.37 -6.48 6.21
N PRO A 272 -6.28 -5.41 7.00
CA PRO A 272 -7.31 -4.37 7.10
C PRO A 272 -7.71 -3.73 5.77
N GLU A 273 -6.74 -3.42 4.93
CA GLU A 273 -6.96 -2.95 3.57
C GLU A 273 -6.60 -4.09 2.61
N GLY A 274 -7.54 -4.58 1.81
CA GLY A 274 -7.29 -5.61 0.80
C GLY A 274 -7.55 -7.05 1.24
N GLY A 275 -7.87 -7.34 2.50
CA GLY A 275 -8.23 -8.67 2.99
C GLY A 275 -9.73 -8.96 2.98
N VAL A 276 -10.11 -10.16 3.41
CA VAL A 276 -11.51 -10.59 3.65
C VAL A 276 -11.90 -10.14 5.04
N ARG A 277 -12.99 -9.37 5.15
CA ARG A 277 -13.52 -8.91 6.44
C ARG A 277 -13.93 -10.09 7.32
N GLY A 278 -13.64 -9.99 8.60
CA GLY A 278 -13.91 -11.08 9.56
C GLY A 278 -12.76 -12.08 9.75
N TYR A 279 -11.66 -11.94 8.99
CA TYR A 279 -10.49 -12.80 9.09
C TYR A 279 -9.25 -12.06 9.61
N GLU A 280 -9.41 -10.95 10.31
CA GLU A 280 -8.31 -10.10 10.79
C GLU A 280 -7.33 -10.84 11.71
N GLU A 281 -7.81 -11.87 12.39
CA GLU A 281 -6.99 -12.71 13.30
C GLU A 281 -6.50 -14.00 12.66
N SER A 282 -6.72 -14.19 11.37
CA SER A 282 -6.20 -15.38 10.67
C SER A 282 -4.68 -15.43 10.75
N THR A 283 -4.17 -16.59 11.12
CA THR A 283 -2.72 -16.86 11.17
C THR A 283 -2.16 -17.33 9.84
N LEU A 284 -3.03 -17.51 8.82
CA LEU A 284 -2.61 -17.97 7.51
C LEU A 284 -1.86 -16.88 6.77
N ALA A 285 -0.67 -17.22 6.32
CA ALA A 285 0.19 -16.40 5.51
C ALA A 285 0.46 -17.03 4.15
N GLY A 286 0.73 -16.25 3.11
CA GLY A 286 1.06 -16.74 1.79
C GLY A 286 1.81 -15.72 0.95
N GLY A 287 2.22 -16.14 -0.24
CA GLY A 287 2.94 -15.27 -1.20
C GLY A 287 2.01 -14.63 -2.24
N GLN A 288 0.79 -15.13 -2.37
CA GLN A 288 -0.18 -14.62 -3.36
C GLN A 288 -1.57 -14.60 -2.73
N ARG A 289 -2.37 -13.57 -3.08
CA ARG A 289 -3.73 -13.38 -2.58
C ARG A 289 -4.61 -12.74 -3.64
N VAL A 290 -5.86 -13.22 -3.73
CA VAL A 290 -6.95 -12.59 -4.50
C VAL A 290 -8.15 -12.45 -3.59
N VAL A 291 -8.79 -11.28 -3.60
CA VAL A 291 -10.00 -10.97 -2.81
C VAL A 291 -11.02 -10.27 -3.69
N GLY A 292 -12.23 -10.79 -3.72
CA GLY A 292 -13.42 -10.17 -4.29
C GLY A 292 -14.31 -9.66 -3.18
N ARG A 293 -14.85 -8.46 -3.35
CA ARG A 293 -15.83 -7.85 -2.43
C ARG A 293 -16.99 -7.31 -3.22
N PHE A 294 -18.16 -7.51 -2.69
CA PHE A 294 -19.40 -6.95 -3.21
C PHE A 294 -20.14 -6.25 -2.08
N GLU A 295 -20.62 -5.05 -2.34
CA GLU A 295 -21.30 -4.24 -1.36
C GLU A 295 -22.48 -3.51 -1.99
N GLU A 296 -23.61 -3.58 -1.34
CA GLU A 296 -24.83 -2.86 -1.67
C GLU A 296 -25.07 -1.82 -0.59
N ARG A 297 -25.10 -0.56 -0.97
CA ARG A 297 -25.15 0.59 -0.06
C ARG A 297 -26.41 1.39 -0.24
N TYR A 298 -27.04 1.75 0.88
CA TYR A 298 -28.23 2.60 0.93
C TYR A 298 -27.97 3.81 1.81
N VAL A 299 -28.27 5.00 1.27
CA VAL A 299 -28.25 6.27 2.00
C VAL A 299 -29.64 6.43 2.66
N LEU A 300 -29.65 6.53 3.98
CA LEU A 300 -30.88 6.69 4.76
C LEU A 300 -31.31 8.15 4.87
N GLY A 301 -30.40 9.07 4.59
CA GLY A 301 -30.65 10.50 4.65
C GLY A 301 -29.92 11.20 5.77
N GLN A 302 -30.35 12.43 6.04
CA GLN A 302 -29.72 13.31 6.99
C GLN A 302 -30.32 13.16 8.39
N VAL A 303 -29.47 12.95 9.40
CA VAL A 303 -29.84 12.81 10.80
C VAL A 303 -29.53 14.13 11.53
N PHE A 304 -30.56 14.73 12.14
CA PHE A 304 -30.50 15.99 12.90
C PHE A 304 -29.80 17.16 12.15
N LYS A 305 -29.78 17.16 10.81
CA LYS A 305 -29.04 18.10 9.96
C LYS A 305 -27.53 18.15 10.21
N ALA A 306 -27.00 17.30 11.06
CA ALA A 306 -25.60 17.28 11.48
C ALA A 306 -24.78 16.18 10.78
N ALA A 307 -25.40 15.07 10.44
CA ALA A 307 -24.75 13.90 9.85
C ALA A 307 -25.62 13.28 8.76
N ASP A 308 -25.00 12.65 7.77
CA ASP A 308 -25.70 11.73 6.88
C ASP A 308 -25.48 10.30 7.36
N ALA A 309 -26.53 9.49 7.28
CA ALA A 309 -26.50 8.08 7.66
C ALA A 309 -26.74 7.16 6.47
N GLY A 310 -26.18 5.99 6.53
CA GLY A 310 -26.39 4.93 5.54
C GLY A 310 -26.16 3.55 6.14
N VAL A 311 -26.55 2.56 5.38
CA VAL A 311 -26.30 1.14 5.68
C VAL A 311 -25.74 0.47 4.44
N ALA A 312 -25.00 -0.61 4.64
CA ALA A 312 -24.58 -1.48 3.56
C ALA A 312 -24.73 -2.94 3.97
N VAL A 313 -24.97 -3.79 3.00
CA VAL A 313 -24.79 -5.24 3.12
C VAL A 313 -23.65 -5.66 2.20
N PHE A 314 -22.89 -6.65 2.62
CA PHE A 314 -21.73 -7.06 1.85
C PHE A 314 -21.47 -8.56 1.89
N THR A 315 -20.74 -9.02 0.88
CA THR A 315 -20.10 -10.33 0.85
C THR A 315 -18.69 -10.20 0.33
N ASP A 316 -17.77 -10.89 0.99
CA ASP A 316 -16.37 -10.96 0.60
C ASP A 316 -15.98 -12.43 0.38
N ALA A 317 -15.11 -12.66 -0.60
CA ALA A 317 -14.49 -13.95 -0.84
C ALA A 317 -13.02 -13.78 -1.20
N GLY A 318 -12.17 -14.62 -0.64
CA GLY A 318 -10.72 -14.53 -0.92
C GLY A 318 -10.05 -15.88 -0.87
N LYS A 319 -8.92 -15.96 -1.57
CA LYS A 319 -8.04 -17.13 -1.55
C LYS A 319 -6.60 -16.68 -1.51
N GLN A 320 -5.81 -17.48 -0.84
CA GLN A 320 -4.37 -17.28 -0.68
C GLN A 320 -3.65 -18.55 -1.08
N TRP A 321 -2.48 -18.38 -1.69
CA TRP A 321 -1.58 -19.47 -2.05
C TRP A 321 -0.24 -19.29 -1.32
N ALA A 322 0.35 -20.41 -0.92
CA ALA A 322 1.61 -20.45 -0.19
C ALA A 322 2.71 -19.61 -0.86
N GLY A 323 2.87 -19.75 -2.18
CA GLY A 323 3.99 -19.13 -2.87
C GLY A 323 5.32 -19.68 -2.35
N ASP A 324 6.35 -18.85 -2.40
CA ASP A 324 7.71 -19.15 -1.95
C ASP A 324 8.08 -18.41 -0.64
N VAL A 325 7.08 -18.02 0.16
CA VAL A 325 7.30 -17.29 1.42
C VAL A 325 7.48 -18.23 2.61
N PRO A 326 8.19 -17.82 3.67
CA PRO A 326 8.30 -18.60 4.89
C PRO A 326 6.92 -18.92 5.47
N PHE A 327 6.70 -20.16 5.93
CA PHE A 327 5.46 -20.64 6.53
C PHE A 327 4.19 -20.45 5.67
N GLY A 328 4.36 -20.29 4.36
CA GLY A 328 3.27 -20.09 3.43
C GLY A 328 2.30 -21.28 3.39
N VAL A 329 1.01 -20.99 3.39
CA VAL A 329 -0.08 -21.98 3.37
C VAL A 329 -1.07 -21.68 2.25
N ASN A 330 -1.54 -22.71 1.55
CA ASN A 330 -2.67 -22.60 0.66
C ASN A 330 -3.97 -22.57 1.48
N SER A 331 -4.68 -21.46 1.48
CA SER A 331 -6.01 -21.42 2.10
C SER A 331 -7.05 -22.07 1.17
N GLY A 332 -8.12 -22.62 1.74
CA GLY A 332 -9.36 -22.74 1.03
C GLY A 332 -9.92 -21.36 0.68
N ILE A 333 -11.04 -21.30 -0.05
CA ILE A 333 -11.76 -20.04 -0.25
C ILE A 333 -12.32 -19.61 1.11
N LYS A 334 -11.93 -18.40 1.55
CA LYS A 334 -12.44 -17.76 2.77
C LYS A 334 -13.56 -16.80 2.37
N THR A 335 -14.72 -16.94 2.96
CA THR A 335 -15.90 -16.13 2.64
C THR A 335 -16.48 -15.50 3.90
N SER A 336 -16.98 -14.29 3.77
CA SER A 336 -17.74 -13.62 4.82
C SER A 336 -18.95 -12.89 4.24
N VAL A 337 -19.96 -12.73 5.07
CA VAL A 337 -21.11 -11.87 4.82
C VAL A 337 -21.26 -10.91 5.98
N GLY A 338 -21.91 -9.79 5.75
CA GLY A 338 -22.12 -8.84 6.83
C GLY A 338 -22.90 -7.62 6.44
N PHE A 339 -22.99 -6.72 7.39
CA PHE A 339 -23.58 -5.41 7.19
C PHE A 339 -22.72 -4.31 7.79
N SER A 340 -22.93 -3.09 7.34
CA SER A 340 -22.20 -1.92 7.82
C SER A 340 -23.18 -0.81 8.17
N VAL A 341 -22.87 -0.08 9.23
CA VAL A 341 -23.47 1.21 9.55
C VAL A 341 -22.50 2.30 9.10
N LEU A 342 -23.00 3.25 8.33
CA LEU A 342 -22.23 4.31 7.69
C LEU A 342 -22.69 5.67 8.18
N ALA A 343 -21.75 6.57 8.45
CA ALA A 343 -22.07 7.94 8.80
C ALA A 343 -21.03 8.92 8.27
N THR A 344 -21.45 10.10 7.84
CA THR A 344 -20.54 11.21 7.57
C THR A 344 -20.86 12.37 8.51
N VAL A 345 -19.85 12.87 9.19
CA VAL A 345 -19.97 13.98 10.15
C VAL A 345 -18.87 15.00 9.84
N PRO A 346 -19.22 16.26 9.54
CA PRO A 346 -20.57 16.79 9.31
C PRO A 346 -21.26 16.21 8.08
N ALA A 347 -22.56 16.45 7.95
CA ALA A 347 -23.32 16.05 6.76
C ALA A 347 -22.65 16.52 5.46
N LYS A 348 -22.69 15.69 4.40
CA LYS A 348 -22.02 15.91 3.11
C LYS A 348 -20.49 15.98 3.18
N SER A 349 -19.91 15.56 4.31
CA SER A 349 -18.46 15.43 4.46
C SER A 349 -17.95 14.23 3.67
N ALA A 350 -16.73 14.34 3.14
CA ALA A 350 -16.02 13.20 2.57
C ALA A 350 -15.45 12.24 3.64
N ARG A 351 -15.48 12.62 4.92
CA ARG A 351 -15.03 11.76 6.03
C ARG A 351 -16.09 10.74 6.38
N LEU A 352 -15.86 9.49 6.00
CA LEU A 352 -16.77 8.37 6.24
C LEU A 352 -16.36 7.62 7.51
N TRP A 353 -17.28 7.54 8.47
CA TRP A 353 -17.27 6.61 9.58
C TRP A 353 -18.00 5.33 9.17
N ARG A 354 -17.42 4.21 9.52
CA ARG A 354 -17.96 2.91 9.15
C ARG A 354 -17.78 1.91 10.28
N ALA A 355 -18.85 1.24 10.66
CA ALA A 355 -18.84 0.10 11.56
C ALA A 355 -19.27 -1.14 10.78
N ASP A 356 -18.34 -2.07 10.56
CA ASP A 356 -18.56 -3.34 9.87
C ASP A 356 -18.84 -4.45 10.87
N PHE A 357 -19.91 -5.21 10.62
CA PHE A 357 -20.26 -6.43 11.34
C PHE A 357 -20.10 -7.59 10.36
N ALA A 358 -19.00 -8.33 10.47
CA ALA A 358 -18.63 -9.38 9.53
C ALA A 358 -18.78 -10.77 10.17
N PHE A 359 -19.38 -11.70 9.43
CA PHE A 359 -19.62 -13.09 9.81
C PHE A 359 -18.83 -13.99 8.87
N PRO A 360 -17.64 -14.50 9.29
CA PRO A 360 -16.88 -15.45 8.50
C PRO A 360 -17.65 -16.78 8.39
N LEU A 361 -17.81 -17.27 7.16
CA LEU A 361 -18.57 -18.50 6.90
C LEU A 361 -17.69 -19.76 7.00
N ASN A 362 -16.39 -19.64 6.69
CA ASN A 362 -15.42 -20.73 6.70
C ASN A 362 -14.33 -20.40 7.74
N GLY A 363 -14.74 -20.19 9.00
CA GLY A 363 -13.89 -19.70 10.06
C GLY A 363 -12.78 -20.67 10.46
N GLU A 364 -11.57 -20.15 10.62
CA GLU A 364 -10.55 -20.73 11.46
C GLU A 364 -10.69 -20.10 12.84
N ALA A 365 -10.62 -20.96 13.85
CA ALA A 365 -10.50 -20.56 15.25
C ALA A 365 -11.56 -19.59 15.81
N GLY A 366 -12.71 -20.07 16.08
CA GLY A 366 -13.48 -19.66 17.27
C GLY A 366 -14.28 -18.36 17.21
N ARG A 367 -14.05 -17.42 16.31
CA ARG A 367 -14.84 -16.20 16.20
C ARG A 367 -15.98 -16.36 15.20
N ARG A 368 -17.20 -16.16 15.69
CA ARG A 368 -18.42 -16.22 14.86
C ARG A 368 -18.71 -14.90 14.17
N PHE A 369 -18.20 -13.80 14.68
CA PHE A 369 -18.32 -12.47 14.08
C PHE A 369 -17.22 -11.53 14.56
N THR A 370 -16.95 -10.49 13.78
CA THR A 370 -16.05 -9.39 14.14
C THR A 370 -16.75 -8.06 13.96
N ILE A 371 -16.36 -7.08 14.78
CA ILE A 371 -16.79 -5.70 14.65
C ILE A 371 -15.55 -4.86 14.37
N LYS A 372 -15.60 -4.05 13.31
CA LYS A 372 -14.51 -3.15 12.96
C LYS A 372 -15.04 -1.75 12.71
N ILE A 373 -14.50 -0.78 13.45
CA ILE A 373 -14.82 0.63 13.25
C ILE A 373 -13.65 1.30 12.52
N THR A 374 -13.96 1.99 11.45
CA THR A 374 -12.99 2.73 10.64
C THR A 374 -13.47 4.15 10.39
N ASN A 375 -12.52 5.07 10.25
CA ASN A 375 -12.75 6.44 9.85
C ASN A 375 -11.75 6.79 8.75
N ALA A 376 -12.22 7.16 7.58
CA ALA A 376 -11.37 7.50 6.46
C ALA A 376 -11.87 8.74 5.72
N ASP A 377 -10.93 9.62 5.38
CA ASP A 377 -11.20 10.69 4.43
C ASP A 377 -11.26 10.11 3.02
N ARG A 378 -12.38 10.34 2.35
CA ARG A 378 -12.68 9.85 1.00
C ARG A 378 -12.67 10.98 -0.04
N THR A 379 -12.07 12.10 0.29
CA THR A 379 -11.94 13.26 -0.64
C THR A 379 -11.16 12.86 -1.88
N GLN A 380 -10.08 12.11 -1.70
CA GLN A 380 -9.23 11.66 -2.79
C GLN A 380 -9.45 10.19 -3.12
N PHE A 381 -9.52 9.90 -4.42
CA PHE A 381 -9.53 8.55 -4.95
C PHE A 381 -8.10 8.02 -5.08
N SER A 382 -7.43 7.79 -3.97
CA SER A 382 -6.12 7.15 -3.97
C SER A 382 -6.25 5.64 -3.71
N PHE A 383 -5.51 4.86 -4.48
CA PHE A 383 -5.30 3.46 -4.15
C PHE A 383 -4.27 3.39 -3.03
N LYS A 384 -4.71 2.97 -1.88
CA LYS A 384 -3.80 2.61 -0.79
C LYS A 384 -3.57 1.12 -0.87
N GLU A 385 -2.32 0.73 -1.08
CA GLU A 385 -1.93 -0.67 -1.03
C GLU A 385 -2.16 -1.22 0.38
N ALA A 386 -2.39 -2.52 0.47
CA ALA A 386 -2.42 -3.19 1.76
C ALA A 386 -1.04 -3.12 2.42
N ARG A 387 -1.02 -2.98 3.75
CA ARG A 387 0.22 -2.78 4.50
C ARG A 387 1.25 -3.90 4.30
N ASP A 388 0.78 -5.13 4.16
CA ASP A 388 1.63 -6.29 3.91
C ASP A 388 2.32 -6.24 2.54
N VAL A 389 1.68 -5.63 1.53
CA VAL A 389 2.28 -5.36 0.23
C VAL A 389 3.26 -4.18 0.31
N GLU A 390 2.87 -3.10 0.99
CA GLU A 390 3.69 -1.89 1.13
C GLU A 390 5.03 -2.20 1.80
N ILE A 391 5.05 -3.09 2.80
CA ILE A 391 6.27 -3.54 3.48
C ILE A 391 7.24 -4.26 2.55
N GLY A 392 6.73 -5.04 1.59
CA GLY A 392 7.55 -5.78 0.63
C GLY A 392 8.05 -4.95 -0.55
N ARG A 393 7.61 -3.69 -0.67
CA ARG A 393 7.95 -2.84 -1.82
C ARG A 393 9.27 -2.11 -1.61
N GLU A 394 10.03 -1.95 -2.67
CA GLU A 394 11.23 -1.10 -2.62
C GLU A 394 10.85 0.36 -2.29
N ILE A 395 11.54 0.93 -1.30
CA ILE A 395 11.32 2.34 -0.87
C ILE A 395 11.65 3.32 -2.00
N THR A 396 12.56 2.94 -2.85
CA THR A 396 13.16 3.79 -3.87
C THR A 396 12.34 3.94 -5.15
N VAL A 397 11.22 3.22 -5.28
CA VAL A 397 10.32 3.45 -6.41
C VAL A 397 9.70 4.84 -6.26
N PRO A 398 9.98 5.80 -7.15
CA PRO A 398 9.54 7.17 -6.99
C PRO A 398 8.07 7.37 -7.36
N SER A 399 7.19 6.54 -6.80
CA SER A 399 5.74 6.64 -7.02
C SER A 399 5.21 8.03 -6.66
N SER A 400 5.84 8.70 -5.67
CA SER A 400 5.47 10.06 -5.28
C SER A 400 5.75 11.09 -6.37
N ILE A 401 6.72 10.86 -7.27
CA ILE A 401 7.02 11.77 -8.37
C ILE A 401 5.97 11.66 -9.48
N PHE A 402 5.38 10.47 -9.65
CA PHE A 402 4.27 10.25 -10.58
C PHE A 402 2.91 10.61 -9.96
N ALA A 403 2.84 10.73 -8.62
CA ALA A 403 1.61 11.04 -7.94
C ALA A 403 1.06 12.40 -8.39
N TRP A 404 -0.24 12.45 -8.49
CA TRP A 404 -0.97 13.70 -8.70
C TRP A 404 -1.03 14.46 -7.38
N PRO A 405 -0.94 15.80 -7.39
CA PRO A 405 -1.20 16.62 -6.22
C PRO A 405 -2.65 16.50 -5.76
#